data_e502a3914ea0d29a86ba41e30d0fcce6
#
_entry.id   e502a3914ea0d29a86ba41e30d0fcce6
#
_cell.length_a   1.000
_cell.length_b   1.000
_cell.length_c   1.000
_cell.angle_alpha   90.00
_cell.angle_beta   90.00
_cell.angle_gamma   90.00
#
_symmetry.space_group_name_H-M   'P 1'
#
loop_
_entity.id
_entity.type
_entity.pdbx_description
1 polymer ?
#
loop_
_entity_poly.entity_id
_entity_poly.type
_entity_poly.pdbx_seq_one_letter_code
_entity_poly.pdbx_strand_id
1 'polypeptide(L)'
;MSNTNPKYEALFTPWKIRDVEIKNRIVLCPMGGTSLFGWMEHGGNKFDDEAAKFFIEKAKNNVGLIIPGIAPIKSTYMGQWLYQNKKMFVKLKEFMKEIHKTGAKLFVQITAGMGRSFAIPDLLVPI
;
A
#
# COMPACT_ATOMS: atom_id res chain seq x y z
N MET A 1 -28.76 4.08 9.04
CA MET A 1 -28.15 4.35 10.36
C MET A 1 -27.32 3.14 10.72
N SER A 2 -26.01 3.26 10.83
CA SER A 2 -25.14 2.10 11.15
C SER A 2 -25.34 1.79 12.63
N ASN A 3 -25.75 0.56 12.91
CA ASN A 3 -25.96 0.05 14.28
C ASN A 3 -24.58 -0.32 14.88
N THR A 4 -23.66 0.66 14.94
CA THR A 4 -22.34 0.46 15.53
C THR A 4 -22.48 0.48 17.05
N ASN A 5 -21.94 -0.54 17.68
CA ASN A 5 -21.86 -0.60 19.14
C ASN A 5 -21.12 0.66 19.64
N PRO A 6 -21.68 1.44 20.57
CA PRO A 6 -21.09 2.68 21.09
C PRO A 6 -19.62 2.52 21.55
N LYS A 7 -19.25 1.34 22.01
CA LYS A 7 -17.88 1.01 22.41
C LYS A 7 -16.85 1.21 21.27
N TYR A 8 -17.27 1.07 20.01
CA TYR A 8 -16.39 1.13 18.83
C TYR A 8 -16.62 2.37 17.98
N GLU A 9 -17.47 3.31 18.42
CA GLU A 9 -17.82 4.50 17.65
C GLU A 9 -16.58 5.32 17.23
N ALA A 10 -15.60 5.44 18.13
CA ALA A 10 -14.35 6.14 17.85
C ALA A 10 -13.57 5.58 16.64
N LEU A 11 -13.67 4.27 16.37
CA LEU A 11 -13.01 3.65 15.21
C LEU A 11 -13.58 4.14 13.87
N PHE A 12 -14.83 4.55 13.87
CA PHE A 12 -15.56 4.96 12.66
C PHE A 12 -15.63 6.48 12.48
N THR A 13 -14.95 7.25 13.34
CA THR A 13 -14.86 8.70 13.18
C THR A 13 -13.82 9.06 12.12
N PRO A 14 -14.15 9.98 11.19
CA PRO A 14 -13.19 10.49 10.22
C PRO A 14 -12.02 11.22 10.90
N TRP A 15 -10.89 11.27 10.21
CA TRP A 15 -9.71 12.02 10.63
C TRP A 15 -8.93 12.51 9.41
N LYS A 16 -7.90 13.32 9.62
CA LYS A 16 -7.11 13.92 8.53
C LYS A 16 -5.63 13.67 8.71
N ILE A 17 -4.96 13.40 7.59
CA ILE A 17 -3.52 13.51 7.46
C ILE A 17 -3.27 14.68 6.51
N ARG A 18 -2.85 15.84 7.04
CA ARG A 18 -2.82 17.11 6.31
C ARG A 18 -4.19 17.39 5.67
N ASP A 19 -4.23 17.51 4.35
CA ASP A 19 -5.45 17.82 3.59
C ASP A 19 -6.24 16.59 3.14
N VAL A 20 -5.73 15.38 3.43
CA VAL A 20 -6.36 14.12 3.05
C VAL A 20 -7.29 13.64 4.17
N GLU A 21 -8.57 13.63 3.91
CA GLU A 21 -9.55 13.05 4.82
C GLU A 21 -9.62 11.53 4.66
N ILE A 22 -9.60 10.83 5.78
CA ILE A 22 -9.72 9.37 5.89
C ILE A 22 -11.01 9.06 6.63
N LYS A 23 -11.86 8.24 6.03
CA LYS A 23 -13.25 8.01 6.47
C LYS A 23 -13.41 7.39 7.87
N ASN A 24 -12.37 6.74 8.40
CA ASN A 24 -12.36 6.12 9.72
C ASN A 24 -10.94 5.85 10.21
N ARG A 25 -10.77 5.29 11.39
CA ARG A 25 -9.48 5.03 12.03
C ARG A 25 -8.95 3.61 11.83
N ILE A 26 -9.54 2.87 10.91
CA ILE A 26 -9.10 1.50 10.59
C ILE A 26 -8.05 1.59 9.49
N VAL A 27 -6.82 1.20 9.83
CA VAL A 27 -5.65 1.25 8.93
C VAL A 27 -5.14 -0.16 8.69
N LEU A 28 -5.00 -0.52 7.42
CA LEU A 28 -4.26 -1.72 7.03
C LEU A 28 -2.80 -1.34 6.84
N CYS A 29 -1.97 -1.75 7.81
CA CYS A 29 -0.55 -1.47 7.82
C CYS A 29 0.22 -2.31 6.79
N PRO A 30 1.40 -1.85 6.34
CA PRO A 30 2.22 -2.59 5.39
C PRO A 30 2.71 -3.91 6.00
N MET A 31 2.62 -4.98 5.21
CA MET A 31 3.11 -6.31 5.56
C MET A 31 3.97 -6.85 4.42
N GLY A 32 4.96 -7.70 4.75
CA GLY A 32 5.67 -8.50 3.76
C GLY A 32 4.69 -9.40 3.00
N GLY A 33 4.98 -9.69 1.74
CA GLY A 33 4.12 -10.50 0.88
C GLY A 33 2.88 -9.79 0.32
N THR A 34 2.65 -8.53 0.66
CA THR A 34 1.48 -7.77 0.18
C THR A 34 1.86 -6.52 -0.63
N SER A 35 2.99 -6.56 -1.31
CA SER A 35 3.40 -5.45 -2.18
C SER A 35 2.65 -5.49 -3.50
N LEU A 36 1.95 -4.40 -3.82
CA LEU A 36 1.34 -4.21 -5.16
C LEU A 36 2.37 -4.10 -6.29
N PHE A 37 3.61 -3.85 -5.95
CA PHE A 37 4.66 -3.46 -6.88
C PHE A 37 5.57 -4.61 -7.27
N GLY A 38 5.16 -5.85 -6.97
CA GLY A 38 5.85 -7.07 -7.38
C GLY A 38 7.23 -7.23 -6.77
N TRP A 39 7.44 -6.78 -5.53
CA TRP A 39 8.70 -6.90 -4.86
C TRP A 39 8.91 -8.33 -4.35
N MET A 40 10.07 -8.91 -4.53
CA MET A 40 10.51 -10.25 -4.13
C MET A 40 9.62 -11.44 -4.55
N GLU A 41 8.32 -11.39 -4.24
CA GLU A 41 7.45 -12.56 -4.34
C GLU A 41 7.12 -12.95 -5.80
N HIS A 42 7.15 -11.99 -6.73
CA HIS A 42 6.76 -12.20 -8.12
C HIS A 42 7.79 -11.69 -9.13
N GLY A 43 9.07 -11.75 -8.79
CA GLY A 43 10.15 -11.34 -9.70
C GLY A 43 10.22 -9.83 -9.95
N GLY A 44 9.69 -9.03 -9.04
CA GLY A 44 9.99 -7.61 -8.89
C GLY A 44 9.42 -6.65 -9.94
N ASN A 45 8.79 -7.12 -11.02
CA ASN A 45 8.49 -6.30 -12.19
C ASN A 45 7.03 -6.32 -12.62
N LYS A 46 6.16 -6.97 -11.87
CA LYS A 46 4.75 -7.12 -12.21
C LYS A 46 3.87 -6.51 -11.15
N PHE A 47 2.75 -5.94 -11.59
CA PHE A 47 1.66 -5.61 -10.68
C PHE A 47 1.07 -6.89 -10.13
N ASP A 48 0.90 -6.96 -8.81
CA ASP A 48 0.34 -8.13 -8.15
C ASP A 48 -1.19 -8.03 -8.15
N ASP A 49 -1.81 -8.72 -9.08
CA ASP A 49 -3.27 -8.75 -9.24
C ASP A 49 -3.96 -9.44 -8.03
N GLU A 50 -3.31 -10.38 -7.33
CA GLU A 50 -3.87 -11.04 -6.14
C GLU A 50 -3.81 -10.13 -4.93
N ALA A 51 -2.68 -9.46 -4.71
CA ALA A 51 -2.58 -8.43 -3.68
C ALA A 51 -3.60 -7.30 -3.92
N ALA A 52 -3.81 -6.90 -5.18
CA ALA A 52 -4.81 -5.91 -5.52
C ALA A 52 -6.24 -6.34 -5.14
N LYS A 53 -6.62 -7.59 -5.41
CA LYS A 53 -7.92 -8.15 -4.99
C LYS A 53 -8.07 -8.15 -3.48
N PHE A 54 -7.03 -8.57 -2.76
CA PHE A 54 -7.01 -8.54 -1.30
C PHE A 54 -7.27 -7.12 -0.76
N PHE A 55 -6.57 -6.11 -1.27
CA PHE A 55 -6.75 -4.72 -0.82
C PHE A 55 -8.13 -4.16 -1.17
N ILE A 56 -8.67 -4.47 -2.35
CA ILE A 56 -10.03 -4.08 -2.74
C ILE A 56 -11.06 -4.71 -1.79
N GLU A 57 -10.90 -5.97 -1.43
CA GLU A 57 -11.76 -6.64 -0.45
C GLU A 57 -11.72 -5.93 0.90
N LYS A 58 -10.52 -5.62 1.41
CA LYS A 58 -10.39 -4.89 2.69
C LYS A 58 -11.01 -3.49 2.63
N ALA A 59 -10.84 -2.78 1.52
CA ALA A 59 -11.48 -1.49 1.30
C ALA A 59 -13.01 -1.57 1.31
N LYS A 60 -13.58 -2.60 0.67
CA LYS A 60 -15.03 -2.89 0.68
C LYS A 60 -15.54 -3.25 2.09
N ASN A 61 -14.69 -3.90 2.90
CA ASN A 61 -14.96 -4.21 4.30
C ASN A 61 -14.58 -3.07 5.27
N ASN A 62 -14.69 -1.84 4.79
CA ASN A 62 -14.62 -0.60 5.56
C ASN A 62 -13.25 -0.21 6.13
N VAL A 63 -12.14 -0.73 5.60
CA VAL A 63 -10.82 -0.16 5.88
C VAL A 63 -10.76 1.26 5.31
N GLY A 64 -10.33 2.24 6.12
CA GLY A 64 -10.27 3.65 5.73
C GLY A 64 -8.96 4.04 5.05
N LEU A 65 -7.86 3.49 5.52
CA LEU A 65 -6.52 3.72 4.96
C LEU A 65 -5.81 2.40 4.72
N ILE A 66 -5.22 2.27 3.54
CA ILE A 66 -4.41 1.12 3.15
C ILE A 66 -2.99 1.61 2.87
N ILE A 67 -2.02 0.94 3.47
CA ILE A 67 -0.60 1.12 3.18
C ILE A 67 -0.08 -0.23 2.69
N PRO A 68 0.02 -0.45 1.37
CA PRO A 68 0.58 -1.68 0.83
C PRO A 68 2.02 -1.90 1.27
N GLY A 69 2.55 -3.09 1.05
CA GLY A 69 3.96 -3.36 1.21
C GLY A 69 4.84 -2.39 0.41
N ILE A 70 6.12 -2.44 0.65
CA ILE A 70 7.09 -1.44 0.18
C ILE A 70 7.18 -1.34 -1.35
N ALA A 71 7.42 -0.12 -1.84
CA ALA A 71 7.76 0.20 -3.22
C ALA A 71 9.21 0.73 -3.27
N PRO A 72 10.14 0.06 -3.96
CA PRO A 72 11.53 0.51 -4.00
C PRO A 72 11.69 1.79 -4.82
N ILE A 73 12.53 2.70 -4.34
CA ILE A 73 12.92 3.92 -5.08
C ILE A 73 14.19 3.72 -5.90
N LYS A 74 14.85 2.58 -5.78
CA LYS A 74 16.07 2.22 -6.49
C LYS A 74 15.91 0.83 -7.11
N SER A 75 16.23 0.69 -8.38
CA SER A 75 16.25 -0.61 -9.04
C SER A 75 17.30 -1.51 -8.40
N THR A 76 16.89 -2.70 -8.02
CA THR A 76 17.75 -3.77 -7.49
C THR A 76 17.37 -5.07 -8.18
N TYR A 77 18.13 -6.14 -7.95
CA TYR A 77 17.72 -7.48 -8.40
C TYR A 77 16.41 -7.97 -7.77
N MET A 78 15.93 -7.28 -6.71
CA MET A 78 14.67 -7.60 -6.02
C MET A 78 13.47 -6.81 -6.54
N GLY A 79 13.67 -5.85 -7.45
CA GLY A 79 12.58 -5.07 -8.03
C GLY A 79 13.05 -3.84 -8.79
N GLN A 80 12.20 -3.37 -9.68
CA GLN A 80 12.43 -2.13 -10.42
C GLN A 80 11.83 -0.94 -9.68
N TRP A 81 12.39 0.23 -9.95
CA TRP A 81 11.77 1.48 -9.56
C TRP A 81 10.34 1.56 -10.07
N LEU A 82 9.45 1.96 -9.19
CA LEU A 82 8.05 2.16 -9.56
C LEU A 82 7.92 3.09 -10.77
N TYR A 83 8.64 4.21 -10.81
CA TYR A 83 8.53 5.20 -11.88
C TYR A 83 9.06 4.72 -13.25
N GLN A 84 9.96 3.74 -13.27
CA GLN A 84 10.49 3.15 -14.51
C GLN A 84 9.53 2.15 -15.14
N ASN A 85 8.62 1.60 -14.35
CA ASN A 85 7.67 0.61 -14.81
C ASN A 85 6.34 1.26 -15.26
N LYS A 86 6.36 1.90 -16.41
CA LYS A 86 5.18 2.62 -16.94
C LYS A 86 3.95 1.74 -17.09
N LYS A 87 4.12 0.46 -17.41
CA LYS A 87 2.99 -0.49 -17.56
C LYS A 87 2.26 -0.73 -16.24
N MET A 88 2.98 -0.68 -15.14
CA MET A 88 2.40 -0.83 -13.81
C MET A 88 1.44 0.29 -13.47
N PHE A 89 1.71 1.52 -13.91
CA PHE A 89 0.83 2.66 -13.65
C PHE A 89 -0.54 2.52 -14.30
N VAL A 90 -0.65 1.84 -15.43
CA VAL A 90 -1.95 1.55 -16.06
C VAL A 90 -2.80 0.67 -15.15
N LYS A 91 -2.22 -0.43 -14.66
CA LYS A 91 -2.87 -1.33 -13.71
C LYS A 91 -3.20 -0.63 -12.38
N LEU A 92 -2.24 0.14 -11.86
CA LEU A 92 -2.39 0.89 -10.63
C LEU A 92 -3.54 1.91 -10.73
N LYS A 93 -3.71 2.56 -11.87
CA LYS A 93 -4.81 3.51 -12.10
C LYS A 93 -6.18 2.83 -12.00
N GLU A 94 -6.35 1.66 -12.61
CA GLU A 94 -7.61 0.91 -12.52
C GLU A 94 -7.86 0.41 -11.09
N PHE A 95 -6.85 -0.13 -10.44
CA PHE A 95 -6.91 -0.52 -9.04
C PHE A 95 -7.34 0.66 -8.13
N MET A 96 -6.73 1.84 -8.31
CA MET A 96 -7.07 3.02 -7.52
C MET A 96 -8.50 3.51 -7.73
N LYS A 97 -9.08 3.34 -8.92
CA LYS A 97 -10.51 3.62 -9.13
C LYS A 97 -11.39 2.76 -8.23
N GLU A 98 -11.08 1.46 -8.12
CA GLU A 98 -11.86 0.54 -7.27
C GLU A 98 -11.70 0.89 -5.78
N ILE A 99 -10.50 1.22 -5.34
CA ILE A 99 -10.25 1.68 -3.95
C ILE A 99 -11.05 2.96 -3.66
N HIS A 100 -10.98 3.95 -4.54
CA HIS A 100 -11.65 5.24 -4.33
C HIS A 100 -13.19 5.12 -4.28
N LYS A 101 -13.79 4.19 -5.03
CA LYS A 101 -15.24 3.91 -4.95
C LYS A 101 -15.69 3.53 -3.53
N THR A 102 -14.82 2.97 -2.72
CA THR A 102 -15.13 2.59 -1.32
C THR A 102 -14.95 3.74 -0.33
N GLY A 103 -14.41 4.87 -0.77
CA GLY A 103 -13.99 5.99 0.09
C GLY A 103 -12.67 5.75 0.83
N ALA A 104 -12.03 4.59 0.67
CA ALA A 104 -10.71 4.32 1.24
C ALA A 104 -9.63 5.16 0.56
N LYS A 105 -8.53 5.41 1.29
CA LYS A 105 -7.31 6.03 0.78
C LYS A 105 -6.18 5.00 0.76
N LEU A 106 -5.22 5.22 -0.13
CA LEU A 106 -4.02 4.41 -0.21
C LEU A 106 -2.79 5.32 -0.17
N PHE A 107 -1.87 5.00 0.73
CA PHE A 107 -0.58 5.67 0.84
C PHE A 107 0.53 4.71 0.45
N VAL A 108 1.42 5.14 -0.42
CA VAL A 108 2.56 4.31 -0.86
C VAL A 108 3.67 4.40 0.17
N GLN A 109 4.14 3.25 0.65
CA GLN A 109 5.36 3.17 1.44
C GLN A 109 6.55 2.99 0.50
N ILE A 110 7.35 4.04 0.33
CA ILE A 110 8.58 3.98 -0.47
C ILE A 110 9.77 3.57 0.39
N THR A 111 10.70 2.83 -0.18
CA THR A 111 11.94 2.43 0.50
C THR A 111 13.16 2.65 -0.37
N ALA A 112 14.25 3.12 0.24
CA ALA A 112 15.57 3.19 -0.38
C ALA A 112 16.40 1.90 -0.21
N GLY A 113 15.94 0.98 0.66
CA GLY A 113 16.63 -0.27 0.97
C GLY A 113 16.23 -0.83 2.34
N MET A 114 17.06 -1.72 2.87
CA MET A 114 16.80 -2.48 4.10
C MET A 114 17.45 -1.89 5.36
N GLY A 115 17.86 -0.64 5.31
CA GLY A 115 18.57 -0.02 6.43
C GLY A 115 20.06 -0.35 6.46
N ARG A 116 20.71 -0.15 7.62
CA ARG A 116 22.17 -0.21 7.77
C ARG A 116 22.75 -1.60 8.01
N SER A 117 21.96 -2.55 8.39
CA SER A 117 22.43 -3.85 8.93
C SER A 117 22.02 -5.03 8.06
N PHE A 118 21.79 -4.83 6.77
CA PHE A 118 21.43 -5.92 5.88
C PHE A 118 22.68 -6.46 5.16
N ALA A 119 22.78 -7.79 5.03
CA ALA A 119 23.97 -8.46 4.50
C ALA A 119 24.26 -8.23 3.01
N ILE A 120 23.31 -7.62 2.28
CA ILE A 120 23.45 -7.37 0.85
C ILE A 120 23.78 -5.89 0.64
N PRO A 121 25.01 -5.54 0.20
CA PRO A 121 25.46 -4.15 0.11
C PRO A 121 24.57 -3.23 -0.72
N ASP A 122 24.01 -3.72 -1.83
CA ASP A 122 23.14 -2.95 -2.72
C ASP A 122 21.79 -2.52 -2.10
N LEU A 123 21.43 -3.12 -0.97
CA LEU A 123 20.21 -2.82 -0.23
C LEU A 123 20.46 -1.99 1.03
N LEU A 124 21.71 -1.65 1.31
CA LEU A 124 22.06 -0.76 2.41
C LEU A 124 21.64 0.67 2.07
N VAL A 125 21.11 1.36 3.05
CA VAL A 125 20.85 2.80 2.97
C VAL A 125 22.06 3.52 3.54
N PRO A 126 22.70 4.43 2.78
CA PRO A 126 23.73 5.31 3.33
C PRO A 126 23.17 6.14 4.51
N ILE A 127 23.99 6.38 5.49
CA ILE A 127 23.65 7.23 6.64
C ILE A 127 23.94 8.68 6.27
#